data_c63d4452c6f3dbf23b9c11f2abe6f73f
#
_entry.id   c63d4452c6f3dbf23b9c11f2abe6f73f
#
_cell.length_a   1.000
_cell.length_b   1.000
_cell.length_c   1.000
_cell.angle_alpha   90.00
_cell.angle_beta   90.00
_cell.angle_gamma   90.00
#
_symmetry.space_group_name_H-M   'P 1'
#
loop_
_entity.id
_entity.type
_entity.pdbx_description
1 polymer ?
#
loop_
_entity_poly.entity_id
_entity_poly.type
_entity_poly.pdbx_seq_one_letter_code
_entity_poly.pdbx_strand_id
1 'polypeptide(L)'
;MRNKKPVQMTKRERIAAAIRGEAVDEVPYSLWSHLPGIDLDPQANAEKTYEFYKTYDVDILKTMNNGMYSIEDFGATVDYSDIAKGGVAKITSTPIEKPDDWLTIQPASLHEGALAREQTYLKLLLDKTKGEVPVIFTVFSPLTTANKLCPHMMEHIAQGEGEKVKKALKAITETTCGLVQRVIELGADGIFFATQLSSYDKMEEALYREYGMPYDLAVLSASQGWCNVLHAHGKNIMFPLLRKYPVQIFNWHAWESLPDIQEAQVMTGKCIMAGLERMDITEKHKNEIEYQIFETLRQTGGKKLILSPGCVIRYPLDPDMLSFVRKAKEEIEKQLMVNRKP
;
A
#
# COMPACT_ATOMS: atom_id res chain seq x y z
N MET A 1 6.86 -22.89 -37.82
CA MET A 1 7.50 -21.78 -37.07
C MET A 1 7.93 -22.32 -35.71
N ARG A 2 9.22 -22.24 -35.35
CA ARG A 2 9.71 -22.73 -34.05
C ARG A 2 9.11 -21.84 -32.95
N ASN A 3 8.28 -22.41 -32.07
CA ASN A 3 7.82 -21.73 -30.83
C ASN A 3 9.08 -21.38 -30.02
N LYS A 4 9.56 -20.14 -30.12
CA LYS A 4 10.51 -19.61 -29.16
C LYS A 4 9.78 -19.59 -27.83
N LYS A 5 10.32 -20.30 -26.82
CA LYS A 5 9.87 -20.11 -25.42
C LYS A 5 9.94 -18.60 -25.11
N PRO A 6 8.94 -18.01 -24.47
CA PRO A 6 9.05 -16.62 -24.05
C PRO A 6 10.33 -16.45 -23.23
N VAL A 7 11.05 -15.37 -23.47
CA VAL A 7 12.25 -15.04 -22.72
C VAL A 7 11.79 -14.78 -21.28
N GLN A 8 12.38 -15.49 -20.33
CA GLN A 8 12.07 -15.33 -18.92
C GLN A 8 12.49 -13.91 -18.48
N MET A 9 11.52 -13.12 -18.00
CA MET A 9 11.77 -11.77 -17.49
C MET A 9 12.28 -11.82 -16.05
N THR A 10 13.13 -10.88 -15.69
CA THR A 10 13.37 -10.55 -14.29
C THR A 10 12.11 -9.94 -13.68
N LYS A 11 11.96 -9.99 -12.35
CA LYS A 11 10.83 -9.36 -11.65
C LYS A 11 10.71 -7.85 -11.98
N ARG A 12 11.82 -7.16 -12.07
CA ARG A 12 11.87 -5.73 -12.43
C ARG A 12 11.35 -5.47 -13.85
N GLU A 13 11.79 -6.26 -14.81
CA GLU A 13 11.29 -6.18 -16.20
C GLU A 13 9.81 -6.50 -16.28
N ARG A 14 9.36 -7.54 -15.57
CA ARG A 14 7.95 -7.98 -15.52
C ARG A 14 7.04 -6.89 -14.98
N ILE A 15 7.39 -6.28 -13.82
CA ILE A 15 6.62 -5.17 -13.24
C ILE A 15 6.65 -3.96 -14.17
N ALA A 16 7.79 -3.59 -14.73
CA ALA A 16 7.88 -2.46 -15.65
C ALA A 16 7.04 -2.69 -16.92
N ALA A 17 7.05 -3.90 -17.49
CA ALA A 17 6.22 -4.28 -18.62
C ALA A 17 4.72 -4.23 -18.27
N ALA A 18 4.33 -4.76 -17.11
CA ALA A 18 2.94 -4.69 -16.63
C ALA A 18 2.45 -3.24 -16.48
N ILE A 19 3.27 -2.35 -15.92
CA ILE A 19 2.95 -0.91 -15.80
C ILE A 19 2.71 -0.28 -17.18
N ARG A 20 3.53 -0.60 -18.18
CA ARG A 20 3.37 -0.08 -19.56
C ARG A 20 2.27 -0.76 -20.35
N GLY A 21 1.72 -1.88 -19.85
CA GLY A 21 0.72 -2.69 -20.56
C GLY A 21 1.31 -3.55 -21.68
N GLU A 22 2.60 -3.80 -21.61
CA GLU A 22 3.32 -4.72 -22.52
C GLU A 22 3.06 -6.18 -22.15
N ALA A 23 3.41 -7.10 -23.03
CA ALA A 23 3.31 -8.53 -22.77
C ALA A 23 4.33 -8.94 -21.69
N VAL A 24 3.89 -9.78 -20.78
CA VAL A 24 4.69 -10.37 -19.71
C VAL A 24 4.82 -11.88 -19.91
N ASP A 25 5.87 -12.48 -19.38
CA ASP A 25 6.08 -13.93 -19.40
C ASP A 25 5.08 -14.67 -18.51
N GLU A 26 4.71 -14.07 -17.39
CA GLU A 26 3.61 -14.46 -16.49
C GLU A 26 3.02 -13.21 -15.82
N VAL A 27 1.76 -13.29 -15.37
CA VAL A 27 1.13 -12.17 -14.64
C VAL A 27 1.82 -11.98 -13.31
N PRO A 28 2.39 -10.78 -13.05
CA PRO A 28 3.02 -10.52 -11.77
C PRO A 28 2.03 -10.53 -10.62
N TYR A 29 2.52 -10.91 -9.43
CA TYR A 29 1.68 -10.91 -8.24
C TYR A 29 2.43 -10.40 -7.00
N SER A 30 1.67 -10.00 -5.99
CA SER A 30 2.19 -9.59 -4.69
C SER A 30 1.25 -9.98 -3.56
N LEU A 31 1.83 -10.30 -2.43
CA LEU A 31 1.14 -10.52 -1.15
C LEU A 31 1.85 -9.71 -0.09
N TRP A 32 1.12 -9.25 0.93
CA TRP A 32 1.69 -8.55 2.08
C TRP A 32 0.83 -8.66 3.33
N SER A 33 1.47 -8.46 4.48
CA SER A 33 0.84 -8.43 5.78
C SER A 33 1.47 -7.33 6.65
N HIS A 34 1.03 -7.23 7.88
CA HIS A 34 1.82 -6.69 8.98
C HIS A 34 2.51 -7.83 9.72
N LEU A 35 3.62 -7.53 10.37
CA LEU A 35 4.38 -8.45 11.22
C LEU A 35 4.37 -7.94 12.66
N PRO A 36 3.22 -8.02 13.37
CA PRO A 36 3.01 -7.35 14.64
C PRO A 36 4.05 -7.77 15.69
N GLY A 37 4.65 -6.78 16.36
CA GLY A 37 5.71 -6.99 17.34
C GLY A 37 7.10 -7.18 16.74
N ILE A 38 7.20 -7.82 15.57
CA ILE A 38 8.46 -7.95 14.81
C ILE A 38 8.80 -6.61 14.14
N ASP A 39 7.78 -5.88 13.68
CA ASP A 39 7.89 -4.61 12.96
C ASP A 39 8.40 -3.42 13.82
N LEU A 40 8.60 -3.63 15.11
CA LEU A 40 9.26 -2.67 16.01
C LEU A 40 10.80 -2.79 16.01
N ASP A 41 11.33 -3.91 15.54
CA ASP A 41 12.76 -4.14 15.35
C ASP A 41 13.09 -4.13 13.85
N PRO A 42 13.84 -3.13 13.35
CA PRO A 42 14.14 -3.01 11.94
C PRO A 42 14.94 -4.19 11.37
N GLN A 43 15.80 -4.82 12.17
CA GLN A 43 16.58 -5.98 11.75
C GLN A 43 15.67 -7.21 11.61
N ALA A 44 14.85 -7.48 12.61
CA ALA A 44 13.91 -8.62 12.59
C ALA A 44 12.85 -8.44 11.49
N ASN A 45 12.35 -7.22 11.29
CA ASN A 45 11.40 -6.92 10.24
C ASN A 45 11.99 -7.11 8.83
N ALA A 46 13.22 -6.66 8.60
CA ALA A 46 13.91 -6.86 7.32
C ALA A 46 14.16 -8.35 7.04
N GLU A 47 14.55 -9.13 8.06
CA GLU A 47 14.75 -10.57 7.92
C GLU A 47 13.44 -11.27 7.55
N LYS A 48 12.37 -11.03 8.30
CA LYS A 48 11.07 -11.68 8.07
C LYS A 48 10.43 -11.25 6.76
N THR A 49 10.57 -9.99 6.35
CA THR A 49 10.08 -9.53 5.04
C THR A 49 10.88 -10.16 3.91
N TYR A 50 12.20 -10.34 4.07
CA TYR A 50 13.02 -11.03 3.08
C TYR A 50 12.69 -12.54 3.02
N GLU A 51 12.53 -13.22 4.17
CA GLU A 51 12.05 -14.61 4.22
C GLU A 51 10.71 -14.78 3.51
N PHE A 52 9.78 -13.85 3.74
CA PHE A 52 8.48 -13.83 3.05
C PHE A 52 8.65 -13.72 1.54
N TYR A 53 9.49 -12.79 1.07
CA TYR A 53 9.82 -12.65 -0.34
C TYR A 53 10.38 -13.96 -0.93
N LYS A 54 11.36 -14.57 -0.28
CA LYS A 54 11.98 -15.80 -0.77
C LYS A 54 11.03 -17.01 -0.76
N THR A 55 10.12 -17.07 0.23
CA THR A 55 9.17 -18.17 0.39
C THR A 55 8.04 -18.11 -0.65
N TYR A 56 7.47 -16.91 -0.84
CA TYR A 56 6.30 -16.74 -1.71
C TYR A 56 6.67 -16.19 -3.08
N ASP A 57 7.92 -15.76 -3.29
CA ASP A 57 8.50 -15.36 -4.57
C ASP A 57 7.70 -14.26 -5.29
N VAL A 58 7.20 -13.29 -4.52
CA VAL A 58 6.41 -12.16 -5.05
C VAL A 58 7.22 -11.32 -6.07
N ASP A 59 6.53 -10.70 -7.03
CA ASP A 59 7.16 -9.92 -8.10
C ASP A 59 7.43 -8.46 -7.74
N ILE A 60 6.72 -7.95 -6.75
CA ILE A 60 6.92 -6.63 -6.15
C ILE A 60 6.78 -6.76 -4.64
N LEU A 61 7.74 -6.22 -3.91
CA LEU A 61 7.81 -6.31 -2.46
C LEU A 61 7.37 -4.98 -1.85
N LYS A 62 6.16 -4.97 -1.28
CA LYS A 62 5.68 -3.87 -0.45
C LYS A 62 6.26 -4.02 0.95
N THR A 63 6.86 -2.95 1.48
CA THR A 63 7.38 -2.97 2.86
C THR A 63 6.27 -3.20 3.89
N MET A 64 6.57 -4.04 4.88
CA MET A 64 5.66 -4.42 5.97
C MET A 64 5.91 -3.53 7.20
N ASN A 65 5.79 -2.22 7.00
CA ASN A 65 6.01 -1.21 8.03
C ASN A 65 5.03 -1.35 9.20
N ASN A 66 5.45 -0.91 10.38
CA ASN A 66 4.55 -0.71 11.50
C ASN A 66 3.45 0.30 11.13
N GLY A 67 2.19 -0.02 11.39
CA GLY A 67 1.06 0.81 10.97
C GLY A 67 0.92 2.15 11.72
N MET A 68 1.68 2.34 12.79
CA MET A 68 1.62 3.53 13.65
C MET A 68 2.83 4.46 13.51
N TYR A 69 3.86 4.07 12.76
CA TYR A 69 5.10 4.83 12.64
C TYR A 69 4.87 6.30 12.23
N SER A 70 3.82 6.57 11.47
CA SER A 70 3.56 7.91 10.94
C SER A 70 3.07 8.92 11.97
N ILE A 71 2.75 8.48 13.20
CA ILE A 71 2.23 9.32 14.28
C ILE A 71 3.14 9.40 15.51
N GLU A 72 4.03 8.41 15.69
CA GLU A 72 4.85 8.31 16.88
C GLU A 72 5.75 9.56 17.05
N ASP A 73 6.44 9.98 15.99
CA ASP A 73 7.36 11.12 16.02
C ASP A 73 6.65 12.49 16.03
N PHE A 74 5.32 12.51 15.91
CA PHE A 74 4.48 13.67 16.17
C PHE A 74 3.95 13.72 17.62
N GLY A 75 4.39 12.78 18.47
CA GLY A 75 4.09 12.78 19.90
C GLY A 75 2.94 11.86 20.31
N ALA A 76 2.43 11.00 19.42
CA ALA A 76 1.47 9.97 19.81
C ALA A 76 2.18 8.84 20.57
N THR A 77 1.52 8.34 21.62
CA THR A 77 1.97 7.15 22.36
C THR A 77 1.13 5.94 21.93
N VAL A 78 1.80 4.83 21.67
CA VAL A 78 1.16 3.60 21.20
C VAL A 78 1.49 2.44 22.15
N ASP A 79 0.46 1.73 22.59
CA ASP A 79 0.60 0.49 23.35
C ASP A 79 0.58 -0.70 22.40
N TYR A 80 1.66 -1.45 22.41
CA TYR A 80 1.87 -2.66 21.61
C TYR A 80 1.72 -3.95 22.42
N SER A 81 1.37 -3.89 23.70
CA SER A 81 1.36 -5.05 24.62
C SER A 81 0.40 -6.17 24.24
N ASP A 82 -0.72 -5.85 23.58
CA ASP A 82 -1.73 -6.83 23.16
C ASP A 82 -1.38 -7.57 21.87
N ILE A 83 -0.42 -7.07 21.10
CA ILE A 83 -0.07 -7.62 19.78
C ILE A 83 0.40 -9.07 19.91
N ALA A 84 1.27 -9.37 20.88
CA ALA A 84 1.76 -10.73 21.12
C ALA A 84 0.65 -11.75 21.46
N LYS A 85 -0.54 -11.24 21.85
CA LYS A 85 -1.72 -12.02 22.18
C LYS A 85 -2.77 -12.07 21.06
N GLY A 86 -2.41 -11.61 19.84
CA GLY A 86 -3.33 -11.51 18.71
C GLY A 86 -4.19 -10.25 18.68
N GLY A 87 -3.92 -9.28 19.54
CA GLY A 87 -4.58 -7.98 19.54
C GLY A 87 -4.01 -7.00 18.50
N VAL A 88 -4.37 -5.73 18.63
CA VAL A 88 -3.91 -4.63 17.77
C VAL A 88 -3.21 -3.55 18.59
N ALA A 89 -2.33 -2.81 17.92
CA ALA A 89 -1.73 -1.62 18.52
C ALA A 89 -2.81 -0.59 18.88
N LYS A 90 -2.71 0.01 20.05
CA LYS A 90 -3.68 0.98 20.58
C LYS A 90 -2.99 2.32 20.79
N ILE A 91 -3.56 3.40 20.25
CA ILE A 91 -3.13 4.75 20.57
C ILE A 91 -3.61 5.06 21.98
N THR A 92 -2.69 5.33 22.91
CA THR A 92 -2.98 5.61 24.32
C THR A 92 -3.02 7.10 24.64
N SER A 93 -2.27 7.91 23.88
CA SER A 93 -2.36 9.36 23.94
C SER A 93 -1.98 9.98 22.61
N THR A 94 -2.51 11.17 22.37
CA THR A 94 -2.15 11.99 21.21
C THR A 94 -1.82 13.40 21.67
N PRO A 95 -1.03 14.18 20.92
CA PRO A 95 -0.68 15.54 21.28
C PRO A 95 -1.83 16.55 21.09
N ILE A 96 -2.97 16.11 20.54
CA ILE A 96 -4.07 17.00 20.14
C ILE A 96 -5.33 16.60 20.89
N GLU A 97 -5.66 17.38 21.93
CA GLU A 97 -6.88 17.24 22.72
C GLU A 97 -7.92 18.34 22.39
N LYS A 98 -7.46 19.52 22.03
CA LYS A 98 -8.28 20.70 21.70
C LYS A 98 -7.77 21.38 20.42
N PRO A 99 -8.59 22.23 19.78
CA PRO A 99 -8.22 22.85 18.49
C PRO A 99 -6.89 23.61 18.47
N ASP A 100 -6.51 24.27 19.56
CA ASP A 100 -5.25 25.03 19.63
C ASP A 100 -4.02 24.12 19.57
N ASP A 101 -4.13 22.87 19.96
CA ASP A 101 -3.02 21.93 19.98
C ASP A 101 -2.52 21.60 18.54
N TRP A 102 -3.36 21.76 17.51
CA TRP A 102 -2.94 21.66 16.11
C TRP A 102 -1.79 22.59 15.78
N LEU A 103 -1.69 23.73 16.48
CA LEU A 103 -0.64 24.74 16.26
C LEU A 103 0.73 24.27 16.80
N THR A 104 0.76 23.27 17.65
CA THR A 104 2.00 22.72 18.23
C THR A 104 2.69 21.70 17.32
N ILE A 105 1.96 21.15 16.36
CA ILE A 105 2.53 20.17 15.42
C ILE A 105 3.58 20.85 14.53
N GLN A 106 4.80 20.35 14.60
CA GLN A 106 5.95 20.80 13.82
C GLN A 106 6.45 19.64 12.94
N PRO A 107 7.22 19.91 11.88
CA PRO A 107 7.88 18.85 11.12
C PRO A 107 8.75 17.98 12.04
N ALA A 108 8.60 16.66 11.92
CA ALA A 108 9.36 15.69 12.70
C ALA A 108 10.74 15.42 12.08
N SER A 109 11.70 15.09 12.92
CA SER A 109 13.04 14.66 12.47
C SER A 109 12.99 13.33 11.74
N LEU A 110 13.73 13.22 10.64
CA LEU A 110 13.88 11.95 9.89
C LEU A 110 15.04 11.09 10.41
N HIS A 111 15.80 11.58 11.39
CA HIS A 111 17.04 10.97 11.83
C HIS A 111 16.94 10.24 13.18
N GLU A 112 15.78 10.25 13.78
CA GLU A 112 15.49 9.63 15.07
C GLU A 112 14.06 9.06 15.10
N GLY A 113 13.72 8.36 16.17
CA GLY A 113 12.37 7.85 16.42
C GLY A 113 11.90 6.79 15.43
N ALA A 114 10.60 6.77 15.19
CA ALA A 114 9.94 5.79 14.34
C ALA A 114 10.30 5.99 12.86
N LEU A 115 10.42 7.23 12.40
CA LEU A 115 10.79 7.53 11.01
C LEU A 115 12.21 7.00 10.69
N ALA A 116 13.17 7.14 11.60
CA ALA A 116 14.51 6.58 11.43
C ALA A 116 14.49 5.04 11.50
N ARG A 117 13.69 4.46 12.38
CA ARG A 117 13.48 3.01 12.48
C ARG A 117 13.02 2.41 11.14
N GLU A 118 12.00 3.00 10.51
CA GLU A 118 11.46 2.51 9.24
C GLU A 118 12.44 2.69 8.06
N GLN A 119 13.24 3.74 8.07
CA GLN A 119 14.32 3.92 7.08
C GLN A 119 15.43 2.87 7.25
N THR A 120 15.78 2.55 8.49
CA THR A 120 16.75 1.49 8.82
C THR A 120 16.24 0.13 8.34
N TYR A 121 14.96 -0.18 8.59
CA TYR A 121 14.30 -1.37 8.08
C TYR A 121 14.39 -1.45 6.54
N LEU A 122 14.03 -0.36 5.84
CA LEU A 122 14.11 -0.32 4.38
C LEU A 122 15.53 -0.59 3.87
N LYS A 123 16.53 0.07 4.45
CA LYS A 123 17.94 -0.11 4.05
C LYS A 123 18.39 -1.56 4.21
N LEU A 124 18.11 -2.17 5.36
CA LEU A 124 18.44 -3.57 5.61
C LEU A 124 17.73 -4.53 4.64
N LEU A 125 16.49 -4.25 4.28
CA LEU A 125 15.73 -5.03 3.30
C LEU A 125 16.35 -4.90 1.90
N LEU A 126 16.70 -3.69 1.48
CA LEU A 126 17.36 -3.43 0.18
C LEU A 126 18.71 -4.12 0.07
N ASP A 127 19.50 -4.12 1.15
CA ASP A 127 20.79 -4.82 1.23
C ASP A 127 20.61 -6.35 1.07
N LYS A 128 19.48 -6.91 1.52
CA LYS A 128 19.15 -8.34 1.35
C LYS A 128 18.63 -8.66 -0.06
N THR A 129 17.77 -7.84 -0.60
CA THR A 129 17.13 -8.08 -1.92
C THR A 129 18.05 -7.80 -3.09
N LYS A 130 19.07 -6.95 -2.91
CA LYS A 130 20.12 -6.61 -3.91
C LYS A 130 19.55 -6.26 -5.30
N GLY A 131 18.36 -5.67 -5.34
CA GLY A 131 17.69 -5.28 -6.59
C GLY A 131 17.04 -6.44 -7.36
N GLU A 132 16.97 -7.66 -6.81
CA GLU A 132 16.29 -8.81 -7.44
C GLU A 132 14.79 -8.56 -7.66
N VAL A 133 14.17 -7.78 -6.79
CA VAL A 133 12.74 -7.47 -6.79
C VAL A 133 12.52 -5.97 -6.58
N PRO A 134 11.55 -5.33 -7.27
CA PRO A 134 11.17 -3.96 -6.94
C PRO A 134 10.65 -3.87 -5.50
N VAL A 135 11.13 -2.88 -4.75
CA VAL A 135 10.71 -2.61 -3.37
C VAL A 135 9.99 -1.27 -3.31
N ILE A 136 8.75 -1.27 -2.82
CA ILE A 136 7.95 -0.06 -2.61
C ILE A 136 7.72 0.19 -1.12
N PHE A 137 7.97 1.43 -0.69
CA PHE A 137 7.88 1.80 0.72
C PHE A 137 6.48 2.31 1.06
N THR A 138 5.91 1.82 2.16
CA THR A 138 4.57 2.25 2.62
C THR A 138 4.61 3.64 3.22
N VAL A 139 3.80 4.55 2.68
CA VAL A 139 3.65 5.95 3.14
C VAL A 139 2.18 6.23 3.40
N PHE A 140 1.85 6.83 4.52
CA PHE A 140 0.47 7.26 4.81
C PHE A 140 0.25 8.70 4.34
N SER A 141 -0.97 8.98 3.85
CA SER A 141 -1.35 10.34 3.48
C SER A 141 -1.30 11.26 4.69
N PRO A 142 -0.96 12.56 4.52
CA PRO A 142 -0.94 13.51 5.63
C PRO A 142 -2.26 13.59 6.37
N LEU A 143 -3.39 13.55 5.66
CA LEU A 143 -4.71 13.55 6.27
C LEU A 143 -4.97 12.29 7.10
N THR A 144 -4.50 11.11 6.65
CA THR A 144 -4.57 9.87 7.42
C THR A 144 -3.78 9.97 8.72
N THR A 145 -2.57 10.54 8.66
CA THR A 145 -1.73 10.80 9.84
C THR A 145 -2.41 11.78 10.79
N ALA A 146 -2.93 12.91 10.30
CA ALA A 146 -3.65 13.89 11.10
C ALA A 146 -4.88 13.28 11.81
N ASN A 147 -5.66 12.46 11.10
CA ASN A 147 -6.82 11.80 11.70
C ASN A 147 -6.45 10.76 12.78
N LYS A 148 -5.29 10.11 12.65
CA LYS A 148 -4.79 9.23 13.72
C LYS A 148 -4.31 10.02 14.93
N LEU A 149 -3.71 11.21 14.72
CA LEU A 149 -3.33 12.12 15.81
C LEU A 149 -4.53 12.75 16.52
N CYS A 150 -5.66 12.91 15.82
CA CYS A 150 -6.89 13.43 16.42
C CYS A 150 -8.11 12.81 15.71
N PRO A 151 -8.73 11.77 16.29
CA PRO A 151 -9.98 11.19 15.76
C PRO A 151 -11.14 12.20 15.65
N HIS A 152 -11.10 13.28 16.45
CA HIS A 152 -12.09 14.38 16.43
C HIS A 152 -11.75 15.51 15.45
N MET A 153 -10.79 15.31 14.56
CA MET A 153 -10.36 16.32 13.58
C MET A 153 -11.53 16.94 12.79
N MET A 154 -12.49 16.12 12.38
CA MET A 154 -13.66 16.60 11.63
C MET A 154 -14.56 17.51 12.47
N GLU A 155 -14.67 17.26 13.76
CA GLU A 155 -15.42 18.10 14.70
C GLU A 155 -14.73 19.48 14.83
N HIS A 156 -13.41 19.50 14.96
CA HIS A 156 -12.64 20.75 15.00
C HIS A 156 -12.82 21.57 13.70
N ILE A 157 -12.82 20.92 12.53
CA ILE A 157 -13.08 21.59 11.24
C ILE A 157 -14.50 22.18 11.22
N ALA A 158 -15.51 21.43 11.67
CA ALA A 158 -16.90 21.87 11.71
C ALA A 158 -17.13 23.04 12.69
N GLN A 159 -16.30 23.16 13.73
CA GLN A 159 -16.29 24.29 14.67
C GLN A 159 -15.62 25.56 14.13
N GLY A 160 -15.14 25.54 12.87
CA GLY A 160 -14.46 26.69 12.24
C GLY A 160 -12.95 26.72 12.47
N GLU A 161 -12.36 25.68 13.06
CA GLU A 161 -10.93 25.63 13.40
C GLU A 161 -10.06 25.02 12.27
N GLY A 162 -10.59 24.94 11.07
CA GLY A 162 -9.95 24.29 9.92
C GLY A 162 -8.58 24.85 9.56
N GLU A 163 -8.34 26.16 9.76
CA GLU A 163 -7.01 26.77 9.47
C GLU A 163 -5.91 26.23 10.41
N LYS A 164 -6.24 25.89 11.65
CA LYS A 164 -5.30 25.24 12.58
C LYS A 164 -4.95 23.84 12.11
N VAL A 165 -5.96 23.08 11.66
CA VAL A 165 -5.76 21.75 11.05
C VAL A 165 -4.87 21.84 9.80
N LYS A 166 -5.09 22.82 8.91
CA LYS A 166 -4.26 23.03 7.73
C LYS A 166 -2.82 23.34 8.07
N LYS A 167 -2.56 24.06 9.17
CA LYS A 167 -1.19 24.34 9.63
C LYS A 167 -0.48 23.03 10.02
N ALA A 168 -1.13 22.19 10.78
CA ALA A 168 -0.58 20.87 11.14
C ALA A 168 -0.40 19.97 9.90
N LEU A 169 -1.36 19.96 8.97
CA LEU A 169 -1.25 19.22 7.70
C LEU A 169 -0.03 19.66 6.89
N LYS A 170 0.32 20.94 6.89
CA LYS A 170 1.56 21.43 6.23
C LYS A 170 2.80 20.83 6.87
N ALA A 171 2.91 20.84 8.21
CA ALA A 171 4.05 20.26 8.94
C ALA A 171 4.16 18.74 8.71
N ILE A 172 3.05 18.02 8.76
CA ILE A 172 2.99 16.58 8.48
C ILE A 172 3.40 16.30 7.04
N THR A 173 2.95 17.13 6.08
CA THR A 173 3.29 16.99 4.67
C THR A 173 4.77 17.23 4.42
N GLU A 174 5.37 18.24 5.04
CA GLU A 174 6.81 18.51 4.95
C GLU A 174 7.62 17.30 5.41
N THR A 175 7.29 16.72 6.57
CA THR A 175 7.91 15.49 7.07
C THR A 175 7.72 14.32 6.08
N THR A 176 6.50 14.14 5.58
CA THR A 176 6.18 13.02 4.69
C THR A 176 6.89 13.16 3.34
N CYS A 177 6.99 14.37 2.78
CA CYS A 177 7.77 14.64 1.58
C CYS A 177 9.25 14.33 1.77
N GLY A 178 9.83 14.78 2.89
CA GLY A 178 11.22 14.46 3.24
C GLY A 178 11.45 12.96 3.38
N LEU A 179 10.54 12.24 4.03
CA LEU A 179 10.60 10.78 4.12
C LEU A 179 10.56 10.12 2.74
N VAL A 180 9.65 10.55 1.86
CA VAL A 180 9.53 10.03 0.49
C VAL A 180 10.81 10.23 -0.29
N GLN A 181 11.39 11.43 -0.27
CA GLN A 181 12.66 11.71 -0.92
C GLN A 181 13.76 10.78 -0.37
N ARG A 182 13.83 10.66 0.95
CA ARG A 182 14.85 9.84 1.62
C ARG A 182 14.74 8.36 1.29
N VAL A 183 13.55 7.77 1.24
CA VAL A 183 13.39 6.34 0.92
C VAL A 183 13.72 6.04 -0.55
N ILE A 184 13.44 6.97 -1.46
CA ILE A 184 13.87 6.86 -2.87
C ILE A 184 15.41 6.98 -2.99
N GLU A 185 16.05 7.90 -2.28
CA GLU A 185 17.51 8.01 -2.22
C GLU A 185 18.18 6.74 -1.65
N LEU A 186 17.54 6.07 -0.70
CA LEU A 186 18.01 4.79 -0.15
C LEU A 186 17.90 3.64 -1.18
N GLY A 187 17.12 3.79 -2.24
CA GLY A 187 16.99 2.82 -3.32
C GLY A 187 15.64 2.14 -3.45
N ALA A 188 14.58 2.64 -2.78
CA ALA A 188 13.21 2.17 -3.04
C ALA A 188 12.79 2.52 -4.47
N ASP A 189 12.09 1.61 -5.13
CA ASP A 189 11.62 1.77 -6.52
C ASP A 189 10.40 2.68 -6.64
N GLY A 190 9.74 2.95 -5.52
CA GLY A 190 8.58 3.80 -5.41
C GLY A 190 7.98 3.74 -4.01
N ILE A 191 6.80 4.31 -3.89
CA ILE A 191 6.03 4.31 -2.64
C ILE A 191 4.69 3.60 -2.83
N PHE A 192 4.21 2.99 -1.75
CA PHE A 192 2.83 2.54 -1.59
C PHE A 192 2.10 3.58 -0.73
N PHE A 193 1.51 4.56 -1.41
CA PHE A 193 0.85 5.71 -0.79
C PHE A 193 -0.57 5.34 -0.35
N ALA A 194 -0.80 5.24 0.95
CA ALA A 194 -2.05 4.80 1.54
C ALA A 194 -2.89 5.97 2.06
N THR A 195 -4.08 6.17 1.47
CA THR A 195 -5.08 7.12 1.96
C THR A 195 -6.26 6.38 2.57
N GLN A 196 -6.64 6.73 3.81
CA GLN A 196 -7.70 6.07 4.57
C GLN A 196 -8.97 6.91 4.72
N LEU A 197 -8.92 8.18 4.30
CA LEU A 197 -10.05 9.10 4.39
C LEU A 197 -10.67 9.47 3.05
N SER A 198 -10.13 8.94 1.96
CA SER A 198 -10.62 9.17 0.59
C SER A 198 -11.86 8.30 0.25
N SER A 199 -12.80 8.25 1.15
CA SER A 199 -14.05 7.48 1.05
C SER A 199 -15.24 8.36 1.43
N TYR A 200 -16.32 8.24 0.69
CA TYR A 200 -17.60 8.91 0.97
C TYR A 200 -18.23 8.45 2.31
N ASP A 201 -17.80 7.29 2.84
CA ASP A 201 -18.20 6.81 4.16
C ASP A 201 -17.47 7.53 5.30
N LYS A 202 -16.40 8.27 4.99
CA LYS A 202 -15.53 8.92 5.98
C LYS A 202 -15.64 10.43 5.98
N MET A 203 -15.82 11.05 4.81
CA MET A 203 -15.95 12.49 4.68
C MET A 203 -16.57 12.87 3.33
N GLU A 204 -17.07 14.10 3.24
CA GLU A 204 -17.54 14.68 2.00
C GLU A 204 -16.38 14.96 1.04
N GLU A 205 -16.62 14.82 -0.26
CA GLU A 205 -15.60 15.08 -1.30
C GLU A 205 -15.07 16.51 -1.24
N ALA A 206 -15.92 17.50 -0.94
CA ALA A 206 -15.50 18.90 -0.82
C ALA A 206 -14.43 19.08 0.27
N LEU A 207 -14.62 18.44 1.43
CA LEU A 207 -13.65 18.46 2.52
C LEU A 207 -12.37 17.71 2.15
N TYR A 208 -12.48 16.55 1.46
CA TYR A 208 -11.30 15.85 1.01
C TYR A 208 -10.50 16.66 -0.03
N ARG A 209 -11.17 17.38 -0.92
CA ARG A 209 -10.53 18.30 -1.87
C ARG A 209 -9.78 19.44 -1.19
N GLU A 210 -10.22 19.87 -0.04
CA GLU A 210 -9.61 20.96 0.73
C GLU A 210 -8.51 20.47 1.68
N TYR A 211 -8.77 19.39 2.44
CA TYR A 211 -7.90 18.93 3.52
C TYR A 211 -7.07 17.68 3.17
N GLY A 212 -7.37 16.97 2.10
CA GLY A 212 -6.65 15.75 1.69
C GLY A 212 -5.85 15.95 0.41
N MET A 213 -6.54 16.21 -0.69
CA MET A 213 -5.96 16.17 -2.04
C MET A 213 -4.72 17.06 -2.23
N PRO A 214 -4.64 18.33 -1.74
CA PRO A 214 -3.46 19.17 -1.97
C PRO A 214 -2.20 18.61 -1.30
N TYR A 215 -2.35 18.04 -0.13
CA TYR A 215 -1.27 17.45 0.66
C TYR A 215 -0.83 16.10 0.08
N ASP A 216 -1.78 15.28 -0.38
CA ASP A 216 -1.50 14.03 -1.08
C ASP A 216 -0.68 14.27 -2.35
N LEU A 217 -1.10 15.24 -3.16
CA LEU A 217 -0.42 15.59 -4.40
C LEU A 217 1.00 16.14 -4.15
N ALA A 218 1.21 16.87 -3.07
CA ALA A 218 2.54 17.32 -2.66
C ALA A 218 3.46 16.13 -2.34
N VAL A 219 2.97 15.17 -1.56
CA VAL A 219 3.72 13.95 -1.21
C VAL A 219 4.03 13.10 -2.45
N LEU A 220 3.04 12.89 -3.33
CA LEU A 220 3.23 12.12 -4.55
C LEU A 220 4.23 12.79 -5.50
N SER A 221 4.24 14.12 -5.55
CA SER A 221 5.20 14.90 -6.36
C SER A 221 6.63 14.83 -5.82
N ALA A 222 6.81 14.53 -4.54
CA ALA A 222 8.13 14.32 -3.94
C ALA A 222 8.77 12.99 -4.34
N SER A 223 7.98 12.01 -4.83
CA SER A 223 8.49 10.70 -5.25
C SER A 223 9.00 10.73 -6.69
N GLN A 224 10.29 10.45 -6.88
CA GLN A 224 10.90 10.20 -8.18
C GLN A 224 10.93 8.69 -8.53
N GLY A 225 10.22 7.87 -7.77
CA GLY A 225 10.12 6.43 -8.02
C GLY A 225 9.36 6.11 -9.31
N TRP A 226 9.78 5.04 -10.00
CA TRP A 226 9.13 4.58 -11.23
C TRP A 226 7.94 3.64 -10.97
N CYS A 227 7.74 3.22 -9.72
CA CYS A 227 6.75 2.22 -9.31
C CYS A 227 5.91 2.72 -8.12
N ASN A 228 5.26 3.89 -8.28
CA ASN A 228 4.40 4.46 -7.23
C ASN A 228 3.00 3.86 -7.31
N VAL A 229 2.49 3.41 -6.17
CA VAL A 229 1.16 2.84 -5.98
C VAL A 229 0.31 3.79 -5.14
N LEU A 230 -0.90 4.09 -5.60
CA LEU A 230 -1.95 4.65 -4.73
C LEU A 230 -2.79 3.51 -4.16
N HIS A 231 -2.89 3.43 -2.85
CA HIS A 231 -3.83 2.57 -2.13
C HIS A 231 -5.00 3.40 -1.57
N ALA A 232 -6.18 3.23 -2.14
CA ALA A 232 -7.43 3.78 -1.62
C ALA A 232 -8.07 2.77 -0.67
N HIS A 233 -8.01 3.07 0.64
CA HIS A 233 -8.48 2.16 1.67
C HIS A 233 -9.99 2.28 1.92
N GLY A 234 -10.62 1.14 2.16
CA GLY A 234 -12.02 1.04 2.59
C GLY A 234 -12.99 0.89 1.43
N LYS A 235 -14.28 1.02 1.78
CA LYS A 235 -15.41 0.95 0.84
C LYS A 235 -15.77 2.34 0.35
N ASN A 236 -16.61 2.40 -0.69
CA ASN A 236 -17.18 3.64 -1.24
C ASN A 236 -16.13 4.73 -1.47
N ILE A 237 -14.99 4.35 -2.09
CA ILE A 237 -13.85 5.24 -2.31
C ILE A 237 -14.19 6.38 -3.29
N MET A 238 -13.55 7.53 -3.14
CA MET A 238 -13.69 8.68 -4.04
C MET A 238 -12.94 8.46 -5.36
N PHE A 239 -13.26 7.34 -6.04
CA PHE A 239 -12.55 6.89 -7.23
C PHE A 239 -12.49 7.96 -8.34
N PRO A 240 -13.58 8.72 -8.66
CA PRO A 240 -13.53 9.75 -9.69
C PRO A 240 -12.46 10.82 -9.44
N LEU A 241 -12.14 11.08 -8.18
CA LEU A 241 -11.09 12.00 -7.76
C LEU A 241 -9.72 11.31 -7.83
N LEU A 242 -9.59 10.16 -7.19
CA LEU A 242 -8.35 9.45 -6.99
C LEU A 242 -7.73 8.90 -8.29
N ARG A 243 -8.54 8.55 -9.29
CA ARG A 243 -8.06 8.08 -10.60
C ARG A 243 -7.11 9.04 -11.30
N LYS A 244 -7.15 10.33 -10.93
CA LYS A 244 -6.32 11.39 -11.51
C LYS A 244 -4.97 11.58 -10.80
N TYR A 245 -4.73 10.87 -9.69
CA TYR A 245 -3.48 11.00 -8.95
C TYR A 245 -2.27 10.56 -9.80
N PRO A 246 -1.11 11.23 -9.69
CA PRO A 246 0.07 10.98 -10.53
C PRO A 246 0.87 9.76 -10.06
N VAL A 247 0.26 8.58 -10.18
CA VAL A 247 0.86 7.28 -9.84
C VAL A 247 0.81 6.33 -11.03
N GLN A 248 1.68 5.33 -11.06
CA GLN A 248 1.72 4.32 -12.10
C GLN A 248 0.72 3.20 -11.86
N ILE A 249 0.43 2.90 -10.58
CA ILE A 249 -0.36 1.75 -10.16
C ILE A 249 -1.48 2.21 -9.23
N PHE A 250 -2.66 1.60 -9.38
CA PHE A 250 -3.82 1.84 -8.52
C PHE A 250 -4.20 0.57 -7.78
N ASN A 251 -4.36 0.66 -6.45
CA ASN A 251 -4.78 -0.44 -5.56
C ASN A 251 -5.97 0.01 -4.70
N TRP A 252 -6.96 -0.85 -4.55
CA TRP A 252 -8.11 -0.67 -3.65
C TRP A 252 -8.73 -2.02 -3.31
N HIS A 253 -9.77 -2.03 -2.50
CA HIS A 253 -10.54 -3.22 -2.14
C HIS A 253 -11.51 -3.61 -3.27
N ALA A 254 -10.98 -4.11 -4.40
CA ALA A 254 -11.71 -4.30 -5.65
C ALA A 254 -12.93 -5.23 -5.56
N TRP A 255 -12.95 -6.16 -4.61
CA TRP A 255 -14.10 -7.04 -4.37
C TRP A 255 -15.10 -6.47 -3.35
N GLU A 256 -14.73 -5.41 -2.66
CA GLU A 256 -15.55 -4.76 -1.63
C GLU A 256 -16.07 -3.38 -2.08
N SER A 257 -15.49 -2.78 -3.11
CA SER A 257 -15.76 -1.40 -3.54
C SER A 257 -15.68 -1.24 -5.05
N LEU A 258 -16.60 -0.47 -5.60
CA LEU A 258 -16.54 -0.07 -7.01
C LEU A 258 -15.40 0.93 -7.28
N PRO A 259 -14.93 1.02 -8.53
CA PRO A 259 -15.37 0.26 -9.71
C PRO A 259 -14.84 -1.17 -9.73
N ASP A 260 -15.35 -1.99 -10.65
CA ASP A 260 -14.73 -3.28 -10.92
C ASP A 260 -13.34 -3.11 -11.57
N ILE A 261 -12.59 -4.20 -11.68
CA ILE A 261 -11.20 -4.18 -12.14
C ILE A 261 -11.08 -3.69 -13.59
N GLN A 262 -11.99 -4.13 -14.48
CA GLN A 262 -11.98 -3.72 -15.88
C GLN A 262 -12.35 -2.24 -16.03
N GLU A 263 -13.37 -1.79 -15.33
CA GLU A 263 -13.74 -0.38 -15.28
C GLU A 263 -12.60 0.49 -14.77
N ALA A 264 -11.94 0.07 -13.67
CA ALA A 264 -10.81 0.78 -13.12
C ALA A 264 -9.65 0.92 -14.11
N GLN A 265 -9.31 -0.15 -14.86
CA GLN A 265 -8.29 -0.09 -15.89
C GLN A 265 -8.63 0.93 -16.98
N VAL A 266 -9.86 0.89 -17.48
CA VAL A 266 -10.34 1.80 -18.54
C VAL A 266 -10.33 3.25 -18.05
N MET A 267 -10.86 3.49 -16.85
CA MET A 267 -11.04 4.84 -16.30
C MET A 267 -9.72 5.49 -15.86
N THR A 268 -8.75 4.70 -15.40
CA THR A 268 -7.45 5.22 -14.95
C THR A 268 -6.39 5.20 -16.05
N GLY A 269 -6.46 4.24 -16.97
CA GLY A 269 -5.38 3.93 -17.91
C GLY A 269 -4.13 3.36 -17.23
N LYS A 270 -4.16 3.13 -15.91
CA LYS A 270 -3.03 2.70 -15.07
C LYS A 270 -2.94 1.18 -14.98
N CYS A 271 -1.82 0.69 -14.47
CA CYS A 271 -1.70 -0.67 -14.00
C CYS A 271 -2.53 -0.84 -12.72
N ILE A 272 -3.25 -1.94 -12.61
CA ILE A 272 -4.09 -2.28 -11.46
C ILE A 272 -3.35 -3.29 -10.60
N MET A 273 -3.24 -3.01 -9.30
CA MET A 273 -2.69 -3.91 -8.29
C MET A 273 -3.84 -4.37 -7.39
N ALA A 274 -4.54 -5.44 -7.78
CA ALA A 274 -5.77 -5.91 -7.12
C ALA A 274 -6.10 -7.35 -7.55
N GLY A 275 -7.28 -7.82 -7.21
CA GLY A 275 -7.86 -9.07 -7.72
C GLY A 275 -8.05 -10.15 -6.68
N LEU A 276 -7.62 -9.93 -5.44
CA LEU A 276 -7.83 -10.87 -4.34
C LEU A 276 -8.49 -10.15 -3.16
N GLU A 277 -9.46 -10.78 -2.52
CA GLU A 277 -9.97 -10.30 -1.26
C GLU A 277 -9.11 -10.84 -0.10
N ARG A 278 -8.61 -9.91 0.71
CA ARG A 278 -7.73 -10.23 1.84
C ARG A 278 -8.39 -11.13 2.89
N MET A 279 -9.72 -10.99 3.09
CA MET A 279 -10.44 -11.78 4.09
C MET A 279 -10.61 -13.22 3.63
N ASP A 280 -10.85 -13.47 2.35
CA ASP A 280 -10.91 -14.83 1.80
C ASP A 280 -9.55 -15.55 1.94
N ILE A 281 -8.44 -14.80 1.79
CA ILE A 281 -7.10 -15.36 2.11
C ILE A 281 -6.98 -15.65 3.61
N THR A 282 -7.41 -14.71 4.46
CA THR A 282 -7.32 -14.83 5.93
C THR A 282 -8.17 -15.99 6.45
N GLU A 283 -9.37 -16.15 5.93
CA GLU A 283 -10.37 -17.14 6.33
C GLU A 283 -10.27 -18.47 5.55
N LYS A 284 -9.30 -18.55 4.61
CA LYS A 284 -8.94 -19.74 3.83
C LYS A 284 -10.04 -20.22 2.87
N HIS A 285 -10.76 -19.30 2.27
CA HIS A 285 -11.81 -19.58 1.31
C HIS A 285 -11.22 -19.88 -0.08
N LYS A 286 -10.67 -21.07 -0.27
CA LYS A 286 -9.91 -21.45 -1.48
C LYS A 286 -10.70 -21.31 -2.77
N ASN A 287 -11.96 -21.72 -2.79
CA ASN A 287 -12.81 -21.63 -3.97
C ASN A 287 -13.06 -20.17 -4.40
N GLU A 288 -13.26 -19.29 -3.43
CA GLU A 288 -13.42 -17.86 -3.67
C GLU A 288 -12.14 -17.25 -4.26
N ILE A 289 -10.98 -17.64 -3.75
CA ILE A 289 -9.69 -17.20 -4.26
C ILE A 289 -9.46 -17.70 -5.70
N GLU A 290 -9.77 -18.95 -6.02
CA GLU A 290 -9.68 -19.47 -7.40
C GLU A 290 -10.61 -18.69 -8.34
N TYR A 291 -11.86 -18.43 -7.93
CA TYR A 291 -12.81 -17.63 -8.69
C TYR A 291 -12.30 -16.20 -8.92
N GLN A 292 -11.78 -15.56 -7.88
CA GLN A 292 -11.26 -14.20 -7.96
C GLN A 292 -10.05 -14.11 -8.90
N ILE A 293 -9.14 -15.07 -8.85
CA ILE A 293 -7.99 -15.14 -9.77
C ILE A 293 -8.49 -15.32 -11.21
N PHE A 294 -9.37 -16.29 -11.43
CA PHE A 294 -9.92 -16.58 -12.76
C PHE A 294 -10.61 -15.36 -13.36
N GLU A 295 -11.49 -14.73 -12.60
CA GLU A 295 -12.28 -13.59 -13.05
C GLU A 295 -11.41 -12.37 -13.31
N THR A 296 -10.43 -12.11 -12.44
CA THR A 296 -9.46 -11.01 -12.62
C THR A 296 -8.63 -11.19 -13.89
N LEU A 297 -8.12 -12.38 -14.11
CA LEU A 297 -7.34 -12.69 -15.31
C LEU A 297 -8.20 -12.66 -16.60
N ARG A 298 -9.46 -13.10 -16.50
CA ARG A 298 -10.43 -13.04 -17.59
C ARG A 298 -10.74 -11.61 -18.00
N GLN A 299 -11.05 -10.74 -17.02
CA GLN A 299 -11.39 -9.33 -17.25
C GLN A 299 -10.24 -8.53 -17.85
N THR A 300 -9.03 -8.72 -17.33
CA THR A 300 -7.86 -7.93 -17.71
C THR A 300 -7.08 -8.50 -18.90
N GLY A 301 -7.30 -9.77 -19.19
CA GLY A 301 -6.43 -10.49 -20.11
C GLY A 301 -4.99 -10.62 -19.62
N GLY A 302 -4.73 -10.43 -18.32
CA GLY A 302 -3.41 -10.41 -17.71
C GLY A 302 -2.57 -9.17 -18.06
N LYS A 303 -3.18 -8.13 -18.64
CA LYS A 303 -2.49 -6.90 -19.04
C LYS A 303 -2.73 -5.78 -18.02
N LYS A 304 -1.72 -4.93 -17.80
CA LYS A 304 -1.79 -3.85 -16.80
C LYS A 304 -2.31 -4.34 -15.44
N LEU A 305 -1.84 -5.50 -15.02
CA LEU A 305 -2.28 -6.18 -13.81
C LEU A 305 -1.08 -6.64 -12.99
N ILE A 306 -1.15 -6.42 -11.70
CA ILE A 306 -0.37 -7.08 -10.65
C ILE A 306 -1.41 -7.73 -9.75
N LEU A 307 -1.53 -9.05 -9.77
CA LEU A 307 -2.49 -9.76 -8.95
C LEU A 307 -2.12 -9.59 -7.46
N SER A 308 -3.03 -9.07 -6.67
CA SER A 308 -2.74 -8.79 -5.26
C SER A 308 -4.01 -8.68 -4.42
N PRO A 309 -3.92 -8.80 -3.08
CA PRO A 309 -5.01 -8.39 -2.21
C PRO A 309 -5.28 -6.89 -2.30
N GLY A 310 -6.52 -6.51 -2.02
CA GLY A 310 -6.92 -5.10 -1.95
C GLY A 310 -6.37 -4.37 -0.73
N CYS A 311 -5.95 -5.11 0.31
CA CYS A 311 -5.35 -4.57 1.53
C CYS A 311 -4.52 -5.65 2.23
N VAL A 312 -4.05 -5.34 3.44
CA VAL A 312 -3.23 -6.21 4.30
C VAL A 312 -3.96 -7.52 4.62
N ILE A 313 -3.32 -8.66 4.34
CA ILE A 313 -3.75 -9.98 4.84
C ILE A 313 -3.55 -9.98 6.35
N ARG A 314 -4.56 -10.41 7.11
CA ARG A 314 -4.49 -10.35 8.58
C ARG A 314 -3.53 -11.39 9.15
N TYR A 315 -2.82 -10.97 10.17
CA TYR A 315 -1.96 -11.85 10.95
C TYR A 315 -2.81 -12.61 12.02
N PRO A 316 -2.47 -13.86 12.37
CA PRO A 316 -1.34 -14.65 11.87
C PRO A 316 -1.57 -15.17 10.45
N LEU A 317 -0.49 -15.22 9.68
CA LEU A 317 -0.53 -15.72 8.31
C LEU A 317 -0.61 -17.26 8.30
N ASP A 318 -1.38 -17.79 7.36
CA ASP A 318 -1.40 -19.21 7.06
C ASP A 318 -0.46 -19.51 5.87
N PRO A 319 0.69 -20.18 6.09
CA PRO A 319 1.66 -20.45 5.04
C PRO A 319 1.12 -21.32 3.89
N ASP A 320 0.21 -22.25 4.20
CA ASP A 320 -0.39 -23.14 3.20
C ASP A 320 -1.34 -22.35 2.29
N MET A 321 -2.10 -21.41 2.86
CA MET A 321 -2.99 -20.57 2.10
C MET A 321 -2.24 -19.60 1.19
N LEU A 322 -1.14 -18.98 1.67
CA LEU A 322 -0.31 -18.11 0.84
C LEU A 322 0.35 -18.88 -0.32
N SER A 323 0.83 -20.11 -0.05
CA SER A 323 1.36 -21.00 -1.08
C SER A 323 0.29 -21.45 -2.07
N PHE A 324 -0.95 -21.66 -1.59
CA PHE A 324 -2.10 -21.98 -2.42
C PHE A 324 -2.42 -20.86 -3.41
N VAL A 325 -2.45 -19.60 -2.97
CA VAL A 325 -2.69 -18.43 -3.85
C VAL A 325 -1.73 -18.42 -5.04
N ARG A 326 -0.45 -18.64 -4.80
CA ARG A 326 0.56 -18.72 -5.86
C ARG A 326 0.27 -19.86 -6.85
N LYS A 327 0.05 -21.07 -6.35
CA LYS A 327 -0.23 -22.25 -7.17
C LYS A 327 -1.49 -22.09 -8.01
N ALA A 328 -2.57 -21.61 -7.39
CA ALA A 328 -3.83 -21.33 -8.08
C ALA A 328 -3.65 -20.29 -9.21
N LYS A 329 -2.89 -19.22 -8.96
CA LYS A 329 -2.54 -18.23 -10.00
C LYS A 329 -1.82 -18.88 -11.18
N GLU A 330 -0.79 -19.69 -10.94
CA GLU A 330 -0.02 -20.36 -11.99
C GLU A 330 -0.86 -21.35 -12.80
N GLU A 331 -1.74 -22.11 -12.14
CA GLU A 331 -2.61 -23.10 -12.78
C GLU A 331 -3.69 -22.44 -13.65
N ILE A 332 -4.38 -21.45 -13.11
CA ILE A 332 -5.44 -20.72 -13.82
C ILE A 332 -4.87 -19.95 -15.00
N GLU A 333 -3.71 -19.31 -14.85
CA GLU A 333 -3.05 -18.61 -15.94
C GLU A 333 -2.70 -19.56 -17.11
N LYS A 334 -2.16 -20.75 -16.81
CA LYS A 334 -1.90 -21.78 -17.81
C LYS A 334 -3.17 -22.24 -18.53
N GLN A 335 -4.26 -22.45 -17.80
CA GLN A 335 -5.56 -22.85 -18.39
C GLN A 335 -6.08 -21.77 -19.36
N LEU A 336 -6.03 -20.49 -18.97
CA LEU A 336 -6.49 -19.39 -19.81
C LEU A 336 -5.60 -19.17 -21.05
N MET A 337 -4.29 -19.44 -20.96
CA MET A 337 -3.38 -19.37 -22.09
C MET A 337 -3.61 -20.51 -23.09
N VAL A 338 -3.93 -21.72 -22.62
CA VAL A 338 -4.25 -22.86 -23.49
C VAL A 338 -5.53 -22.61 -24.28
N ASN A 339 -6.54 -22.02 -23.65
CA ASN A 339 -7.82 -21.72 -24.28
C ASN A 339 -7.77 -20.54 -25.29
N ARG A 340 -6.66 -19.79 -25.35
CA ARG A 340 -6.43 -18.69 -26.30
C ARG A 340 -5.69 -19.10 -27.56
N LYS A 341 -5.29 -20.36 -27.69
CA LYS A 341 -4.73 -20.88 -28.98
C LYS A 341 -5.90 -21.07 -29.94
N PRO A 342 -5.82 -20.47 -31.16
CA PRO A 342 -6.87 -20.59 -32.17
C PRO A 342 -7.06 -22.03 -32.65
#